data_aa4985eb45318d48ca6c3ddca63fcba9
#
_entry.id   aa4985eb45318d48ca6c3ddca63fcba9
#
_cell.length_a   1.000
_cell.length_b   1.000
_cell.length_c   1.000
_cell.angle_alpha   90.00
_cell.angle_beta   90.00
_cell.angle_gamma   90.00
#
_symmetry.space_group_name_H-M   'P 1'
#
loop_
_entity.id
_entity.type
_entity.pdbx_description
1 polymer ?
#
loop_
_entity_poly.entity_id
_entity_poly.type
_entity_poly.pdbx_seq_one_letter_code
_entity_poly.pdbx_strand_id
1 'polypeptide(L)'
;YWMVAKADGSGRITIKNVIENLCAINRIYESLNIVFYLKAANSVNNSFIYDDPSSTLGKAYINQFMLSNKNAINIFVGNVANASETGVLAFYTGDGDYIVSGKLYVGPNGTTLAHEIGHFFSLPHTFIGWEETTYLTVSNNCTVPPPVSIFYRGNEVKTEYVDRAKQGS
;
A
#
# COMPACT_ATOMS: atom_id res chain seq x y z
N TYR A 1 -3.70 11.74 6.72
CA TYR A 1 -3.78 10.50 7.51
C TYR A 1 -5.05 10.46 8.33
N TRP A 2 -5.67 9.30 8.36
CA TRP A 2 -6.81 8.94 9.20
C TRP A 2 -6.32 7.99 10.29
N MET A 3 -6.09 8.50 11.49
CA MET A 3 -5.61 7.74 12.64
C MET A 3 -6.81 7.05 13.30
N VAL A 4 -7.04 5.80 12.94
CA VAL A 4 -8.21 5.05 13.41
C VAL A 4 -7.95 4.45 14.78
N ALA A 5 -8.98 4.42 15.59
CA ALA A 5 -9.03 3.79 16.91
C ALA A 5 -10.26 2.91 17.03
N LYS A 6 -10.31 2.07 18.06
CA LYS A 6 -11.55 1.42 18.46
C LYS A 6 -12.62 2.45 18.83
N ALA A 7 -13.86 2.03 18.97
CA ALA A 7 -14.98 2.90 19.34
C ALA A 7 -14.75 3.66 20.66
N ASP A 8 -14.01 3.06 21.59
CA ASP A 8 -13.62 3.67 22.89
C ASP A 8 -12.41 4.63 22.80
N GLY A 9 -11.85 4.81 21.61
CA GLY A 9 -10.68 5.66 21.35
C GLY A 9 -9.33 4.98 21.55
N SER A 10 -9.30 3.72 21.99
CA SER A 10 -8.06 3.00 22.25
C SER A 10 -7.37 2.52 20.95
N GLY A 11 -6.07 2.25 21.03
CA GLY A 11 -5.28 1.60 19.98
C GLY A 11 -4.80 2.51 18.86
N ARG A 12 -5.14 3.81 18.86
CA ARG A 12 -4.72 4.79 17.84
C ARG A 12 -3.21 4.97 17.81
N ILE A 13 -2.66 5.18 16.61
CA ILE A 13 -1.29 5.68 16.46
C ILE A 13 -1.18 7.14 16.92
N THR A 14 0.04 7.58 17.16
CA THR A 14 0.31 8.97 17.55
C THR A 14 0.63 9.82 16.32
N ILE A 15 0.49 11.15 16.46
CA ILE A 15 0.94 12.08 15.42
C ILE A 15 2.45 11.97 15.18
N LYS A 16 3.23 11.57 16.19
CA LYS A 16 4.66 11.28 16.03
C LYS A 16 4.90 10.20 14.98
N ASN A 17 4.17 9.08 15.05
CA ASN A 17 4.27 8.00 14.05
C ASN A 17 3.99 8.52 12.64
N VAL A 18 2.97 9.38 12.48
CA VAL A 18 2.61 9.99 11.18
C VAL A 18 3.75 10.85 10.64
N ILE A 19 4.34 11.71 11.46
CA ILE A 19 5.44 12.61 11.05
C ILE A 19 6.70 11.80 10.71
N GLU A 20 7.06 10.82 11.54
CA GLU A 20 8.21 9.95 11.28
C GLU A 20 8.04 9.19 9.97
N ASN A 21 6.84 8.70 9.70
CA ASN A 21 6.52 8.00 8.46
C ASN A 21 6.59 8.94 7.24
N LEU A 22 6.03 10.14 7.34
CA LEU A 22 6.11 11.15 6.28
C LEU A 22 7.56 11.52 5.96
N CYS A 23 8.40 11.72 6.97
CA CYS A 23 9.83 11.98 6.79
C CYS A 23 10.53 10.81 6.10
N ALA A 24 10.18 9.57 6.44
CA ALA A 24 10.76 8.38 5.81
C ALA A 24 10.33 8.25 4.33
N ILE A 25 9.05 8.48 4.03
CA ILE A 25 8.53 8.49 2.65
C ILE A 25 9.25 9.56 1.82
N ASN A 26 9.40 10.77 2.34
CA ASN A 26 10.10 11.85 1.63
C ASN A 26 11.55 11.50 1.32
N ARG A 27 12.27 10.82 2.22
CA ARG A 27 13.64 10.33 1.94
C ARG A 27 13.66 9.29 0.82
N ILE A 28 12.66 8.40 0.76
CA ILE A 28 12.57 7.37 -0.29
C ILE A 28 12.32 8.00 -1.66
N TYR A 29 11.48 9.04 -1.72
CA TYR A 29 11.11 9.70 -2.96
C TYR A 29 12.02 10.87 -3.35
N GLU A 30 13.04 11.20 -2.54
CA GLU A 30 13.96 12.33 -2.75
C GLU A 30 14.65 12.27 -4.11
N SER A 31 15.13 11.09 -4.51
CA SER A 31 15.80 10.88 -5.81
C SER A 31 14.90 11.16 -7.03
N LEU A 32 13.58 11.15 -6.82
CA LEU A 32 12.57 11.45 -7.84
C LEU A 32 12.13 12.91 -7.82
N ASN A 33 12.69 13.74 -6.94
CA ASN A 33 12.28 15.13 -6.70
C ASN A 33 10.78 15.25 -6.31
N ILE A 34 10.23 14.24 -5.64
CA ILE A 34 8.87 14.23 -5.14
C ILE A 34 8.91 14.49 -3.65
N VAL A 35 8.12 15.49 -3.20
CA VAL A 35 7.99 15.85 -1.79
C VAL A 35 6.53 15.80 -1.38
N PHE A 36 6.25 15.06 -0.32
CA PHE A 36 4.93 14.97 0.29
C PHE A 36 4.83 15.90 1.50
N TYR A 37 3.70 16.54 1.68
CA TYR A 37 3.40 17.31 2.88
C TYR A 37 2.16 16.76 3.59
N LEU A 38 2.09 16.95 4.90
CA LEU A 38 0.94 16.55 5.68
C LEU A 38 -0.19 17.56 5.49
N LYS A 39 -1.22 17.17 4.75
CA LYS A 39 -2.42 18.00 4.60
C LYS A 39 -3.26 18.00 5.87
N ALA A 40 -3.48 16.83 6.48
CA ALA A 40 -4.22 16.67 7.73
C ALA A 40 -3.87 15.34 8.41
N ALA A 41 -4.03 15.29 9.72
CA ALA A 41 -4.02 14.07 10.52
C ALA A 41 -5.31 14.04 11.35
N ASN A 42 -6.28 13.25 10.90
CA ASN A 42 -7.61 13.17 11.49
C ASN A 42 -7.73 11.96 12.43
N SER A 43 -8.45 12.12 13.52
CA SER A 43 -8.75 11.04 14.46
C SER A 43 -10.15 10.48 14.18
N VAL A 44 -10.25 9.15 14.05
CA VAL A 44 -11.52 8.44 13.82
C VAL A 44 -11.67 7.33 14.85
N ASN A 45 -12.81 7.30 15.54
CA ASN A 45 -13.17 6.20 16.42
C ASN A 45 -14.17 5.27 15.70
N ASN A 46 -13.67 4.16 15.15
CA ASN A 46 -14.47 3.21 14.42
C ASN A 46 -13.82 1.81 14.48
N SER A 47 -14.41 0.90 15.24
CA SER A 47 -13.88 -0.45 15.40
C SER A 47 -13.90 -1.26 14.10
N PHE A 48 -14.86 -1.04 13.22
CA PHE A 48 -14.93 -1.77 11.94
C PHE A 48 -13.73 -1.44 11.04
N ILE A 49 -13.36 -0.16 10.93
CA ILE A 49 -12.15 0.23 10.20
C ILE A 49 -10.89 -0.19 10.97
N TYR A 50 -10.90 -0.09 12.31
CA TYR A 50 -9.74 -0.41 13.14
C TYR A 50 -9.37 -1.88 13.09
N ASP A 51 -10.35 -2.78 13.25
CA ASP A 51 -10.13 -4.22 13.39
C ASP A 51 -10.07 -4.95 12.03
N ASP A 52 -10.88 -4.51 11.04
CA ASP A 52 -10.88 -5.08 9.68
C ASP A 52 -11.34 -4.07 8.61
N PRO A 53 -10.44 -3.19 8.17
CA PRO A 53 -10.75 -2.20 7.13
C PRO A 53 -11.06 -2.83 5.77
N SER A 54 -10.65 -4.07 5.52
CA SER A 54 -10.89 -4.81 4.27
C SER A 54 -12.30 -5.38 4.17
N SER A 55 -13.00 -5.52 5.29
CA SER A 55 -14.38 -6.01 5.34
C SER A 55 -15.36 -5.09 4.61
N THR A 56 -16.53 -5.64 4.27
CA THR A 56 -17.62 -4.85 3.65
C THR A 56 -17.99 -3.62 4.48
N LEU A 57 -18.09 -3.77 5.81
CA LEU A 57 -18.40 -2.65 6.70
C LEU A 57 -17.25 -1.67 6.82
N GLY A 58 -16.01 -2.15 6.97
CA GLY A 58 -14.82 -1.31 7.00
C GLY A 58 -14.71 -0.43 5.75
N LYS A 59 -14.84 -1.02 4.57
CA LYS A 59 -14.84 -0.30 3.28
C LYS A 59 -15.99 0.70 3.17
N ALA A 60 -17.20 0.32 3.62
CA ALA A 60 -18.35 1.22 3.57
C ALA A 60 -18.13 2.48 4.42
N TYR A 61 -17.56 2.34 5.63
CA TYR A 61 -17.22 3.49 6.48
C TYR A 61 -16.08 4.32 5.89
N ILE A 62 -15.01 3.70 5.36
CA ILE A 62 -13.92 4.43 4.69
C ILE A 62 -14.48 5.27 3.54
N ASN A 63 -15.33 4.70 2.71
CA ASN A 63 -15.92 5.39 1.56
C ASN A 63 -16.72 6.64 1.97
N GLN A 64 -17.37 6.64 3.14
CA GLN A 64 -18.05 7.85 3.66
C GLN A 64 -17.05 8.99 3.92
N PHE A 65 -15.87 8.69 4.48
CA PHE A 65 -14.82 9.71 4.66
C PHE A 65 -14.23 10.17 3.33
N MET A 66 -14.17 9.30 2.33
CA MET A 66 -13.63 9.62 1.00
C MET A 66 -14.53 10.52 0.17
N LEU A 67 -15.84 10.62 0.45
CA LEU A 67 -16.78 11.45 -0.33
C LEU A 67 -16.33 12.92 -0.45
N SER A 68 -15.70 13.47 0.57
CA SER A 68 -15.28 14.86 0.65
C SER A 68 -13.76 15.08 0.70
N ASN A 69 -12.95 14.02 0.57
CA ASN A 69 -11.50 14.07 0.79
C ASN A 69 -10.67 13.53 -0.38
N LYS A 70 -11.14 13.70 -1.62
CA LYS A 70 -10.49 13.12 -2.82
C LYS A 70 -9.27 13.89 -3.35
N ASN A 71 -8.91 15.02 -2.76
CA ASN A 71 -7.84 15.90 -3.25
C ASN A 71 -6.51 15.71 -2.51
N ALA A 72 -6.27 14.53 -1.98
CA ALA A 72 -5.03 14.12 -1.33
C ALA A 72 -4.91 12.60 -1.34
N ILE A 73 -3.71 12.09 -1.15
CA ILE A 73 -3.51 10.67 -0.83
C ILE A 73 -4.06 10.42 0.58
N ASN A 74 -5.11 9.61 0.66
CA ASN A 74 -5.75 9.27 1.93
C ASN A 74 -5.19 7.96 2.46
N ILE A 75 -4.68 7.96 3.68
CA ILE A 75 -4.07 6.79 4.33
C ILE A 75 -4.83 6.52 5.62
N PHE A 76 -5.55 5.40 5.68
CA PHE A 76 -6.25 4.93 6.87
C PHE A 76 -5.34 3.97 7.63
N VAL A 77 -5.15 4.24 8.93
CA VAL A 77 -4.26 3.44 9.77
C VAL A 77 -5.05 2.80 10.89
N GLY A 78 -5.28 1.49 10.76
CA GLY A 78 -5.98 0.66 11.74
C GLY A 78 -5.03 -0.27 12.50
N ASN A 79 -5.59 -1.26 13.17
CA ASN A 79 -4.80 -2.29 13.85
C ASN A 79 -4.04 -3.17 12.85
N VAL A 80 -4.75 -3.59 11.83
CA VAL A 80 -4.26 -4.39 10.69
C VAL A 80 -4.74 -3.75 9.39
N ALA A 81 -4.17 -4.14 8.26
CA ALA A 81 -4.65 -3.75 6.94
C ALA A 81 -5.76 -4.70 6.45
N ASN A 82 -5.63 -5.99 6.75
CA ASN A 82 -6.59 -7.03 6.38
C ASN A 82 -6.63 -8.07 7.52
N ALA A 83 -7.80 -8.32 8.10
CA ALA A 83 -7.94 -9.29 9.17
C ALA A 83 -8.09 -10.72 8.65
N SER A 84 -8.57 -10.90 7.43
CA SER A 84 -8.81 -12.20 6.82
C SER A 84 -7.56 -12.80 6.18
N GLU A 85 -6.54 -11.97 5.91
CA GLU A 85 -5.33 -12.37 5.20
C GLU A 85 -4.09 -11.95 5.97
N THR A 86 -3.42 -12.93 6.57
CA THR A 86 -2.17 -12.71 7.31
C THR A 86 -1.04 -12.41 6.33
N GLY A 87 -0.26 -11.36 6.63
CA GLY A 87 0.86 -10.95 5.78
C GLY A 87 0.59 -9.70 4.94
N VAL A 88 -0.66 -9.26 4.79
CA VAL A 88 -0.97 -7.97 4.18
C VAL A 88 -0.66 -6.86 5.18
N LEU A 89 0.42 -6.12 4.94
CA LEU A 89 0.92 -5.06 5.81
C LEU A 89 0.20 -3.73 5.56
N ALA A 90 -0.07 -3.47 4.29
CA ALA A 90 -0.83 -2.35 3.76
C ALA A 90 -1.40 -2.74 2.38
N PHE A 91 -2.32 -1.97 1.85
CA PHE A 91 -2.76 -2.06 0.47
C PHE A 91 -3.30 -0.72 -0.05
N TYR A 92 -3.14 -0.49 -1.35
CA TYR A 92 -3.84 0.53 -2.09
C TYR A 92 -5.06 -0.07 -2.79
N THR A 93 -6.16 0.65 -2.86
CA THR A 93 -7.34 0.27 -3.63
C THR A 93 -7.68 1.33 -4.68
N GLY A 94 -7.64 0.93 -5.95
CA GLY A 94 -7.96 1.82 -7.08
C GLY A 94 -9.42 2.25 -7.13
N ASP A 95 -10.34 1.38 -6.70
CA ASP A 95 -11.78 1.68 -6.72
C ASP A 95 -12.15 2.78 -5.73
N GLY A 96 -11.48 2.82 -4.58
CA GLY A 96 -11.72 3.81 -3.52
C GLY A 96 -10.73 4.96 -3.52
N ASP A 97 -9.60 4.81 -4.21
CA ASP A 97 -8.48 5.75 -4.29
C ASP A 97 -7.90 6.14 -2.92
N TYR A 98 -7.68 5.13 -2.08
CA TYR A 98 -7.08 5.27 -0.75
C TYR A 98 -6.12 4.14 -0.42
N ILE A 99 -5.29 4.37 0.58
CA ILE A 99 -4.37 3.39 1.15
C ILE A 99 -4.87 2.98 2.54
N VAL A 100 -4.74 1.71 2.88
CA VAL A 100 -4.92 1.19 4.23
C VAL A 100 -3.61 0.61 4.72
N SER A 101 -3.28 0.84 5.99
CA SER A 101 -2.08 0.27 6.62
C SER A 101 -2.37 -0.21 8.03
N GLY A 102 -1.75 -1.33 8.40
CA GLY A 102 -1.65 -1.72 9.79
C GLY A 102 -0.73 -0.75 10.56
N LYS A 103 -1.11 -0.44 11.80
CA LYS A 103 -0.41 0.57 12.63
C LYS A 103 1.07 0.27 12.90
N LEU A 104 1.47 -1.01 12.88
CA LEU A 104 2.85 -1.43 13.10
C LEU A 104 3.79 -1.01 11.95
N TYR A 105 3.22 -0.68 10.78
CA TYR A 105 3.97 -0.33 9.57
C TYR A 105 3.99 1.18 9.30
N VAL A 106 3.45 1.97 10.23
CA VAL A 106 3.47 3.44 10.18
C VAL A 106 4.47 3.97 11.20
N GLY A 107 5.63 4.38 10.71
CA GLY A 107 6.74 4.84 11.55
C GLY A 107 7.98 5.20 10.73
N PRO A 108 9.17 5.17 11.34
CA PRO A 108 10.39 5.72 10.74
C PRO A 108 10.94 4.93 9.54
N ASN A 109 10.47 3.72 9.28
CA ASN A 109 10.90 2.94 8.13
C ASN A 109 10.29 3.45 6.81
N GLY A 110 8.99 3.69 6.75
CA GLY A 110 8.28 4.26 5.60
C GLY A 110 8.14 3.37 4.36
N THR A 111 8.86 2.26 4.26
CA THR A 111 8.93 1.44 3.04
C THR A 111 7.58 0.86 2.62
N THR A 112 6.79 0.37 3.57
CA THR A 112 5.48 -0.19 3.29
C THR A 112 4.55 0.84 2.66
N LEU A 113 4.42 2.02 3.26
CA LEU A 113 3.56 3.07 2.70
C LEU A 113 4.14 3.70 1.43
N ALA A 114 5.47 3.78 1.28
CA ALA A 114 6.07 4.21 0.02
C ALA A 114 5.72 3.26 -1.13
N HIS A 115 5.69 1.94 -0.86
CA HIS A 115 5.24 0.94 -1.84
C HIS A 115 3.79 1.20 -2.28
N GLU A 116 2.88 1.39 -1.34
CA GLU A 116 1.46 1.64 -1.65
C GLU A 116 1.23 2.99 -2.37
N ILE A 117 2.05 4.00 -2.05
CA ILE A 117 2.06 5.27 -2.78
C ILE A 117 2.53 5.06 -4.23
N GLY A 118 3.46 4.13 -4.47
CA GLY A 118 3.81 3.69 -5.82
C GLY A 118 2.58 3.19 -6.59
N HIS A 119 1.75 2.34 -5.97
CA HIS A 119 0.50 1.89 -6.58
C HIS A 119 -0.52 3.02 -6.80
N PHE A 120 -0.59 3.98 -5.89
CA PHE A 120 -1.38 5.19 -6.09
C PHE A 120 -0.95 5.94 -7.37
N PHE A 121 0.35 6.01 -7.67
CA PHE A 121 0.90 6.53 -8.92
C PHE A 121 0.81 5.56 -10.11
N SER A 122 0.06 4.49 -9.98
CA SER A 122 -0.17 3.47 -11.02
C SER A 122 1.07 2.62 -11.37
N LEU A 123 2.05 2.53 -10.46
CA LEU A 123 3.16 1.62 -10.63
C LEU A 123 2.71 0.19 -10.26
N PRO A 124 2.82 -0.78 -11.18
CA PRO A 124 2.56 -2.18 -10.87
C PRO A 124 3.75 -2.79 -10.09
N HIS A 125 3.56 -3.97 -9.51
CA HIS A 125 4.68 -4.76 -9.02
C HIS A 125 5.65 -5.07 -10.15
N THR A 126 6.95 -5.00 -9.87
CA THR A 126 8.01 -5.31 -10.85
C THR A 126 8.01 -6.77 -11.30
N PHE A 127 7.33 -7.63 -10.53
CA PHE A 127 7.17 -9.07 -10.80
C PHE A 127 5.75 -9.44 -11.22
N ILE A 128 4.95 -8.48 -11.71
CA ILE A 128 3.58 -8.72 -12.16
C ILE A 128 3.54 -9.83 -13.23
N GLY A 129 2.67 -10.82 -13.05
CA GLY A 129 2.64 -12.03 -13.86
C GLY A 129 3.52 -13.18 -13.35
N TRP A 130 4.26 -12.95 -12.24
CA TRP A 130 5.11 -13.92 -11.57
C TRP A 130 4.72 -14.15 -10.11
N GLU A 131 3.69 -13.48 -9.63
CA GLU A 131 3.28 -13.47 -8.22
C GLU A 131 2.99 -14.87 -7.67
N GLU A 132 2.48 -15.76 -8.51
CA GLU A 132 2.16 -17.15 -8.15
C GLU A 132 3.26 -18.15 -8.57
N THR A 133 4.34 -17.68 -9.18
CA THR A 133 5.40 -18.55 -9.69
C THR A 133 6.49 -18.74 -8.66
N THR A 134 6.64 -19.96 -8.15
CA THR A 134 7.70 -20.25 -7.18
C THR A 134 9.09 -20.17 -7.84
N TYR A 135 10.10 -19.74 -7.08
CA TYR A 135 11.50 -19.71 -7.52
C TYR A 135 11.97 -21.05 -8.10
N LEU A 136 11.55 -22.16 -7.52
CA LEU A 136 11.90 -23.50 -7.99
C LEU A 136 11.32 -23.80 -9.39
N THR A 137 10.12 -23.35 -9.67
CA THR A 137 9.49 -23.51 -11.00
C THR A 137 10.24 -22.71 -12.06
N VAL A 138 10.67 -21.49 -11.72
CA VAL A 138 11.43 -20.62 -12.64
C VAL A 138 12.86 -21.15 -12.84
N SER A 139 13.53 -21.58 -11.76
CA SER A 139 14.94 -22.01 -11.80
C SER A 139 15.13 -23.36 -12.53
N ASN A 140 14.16 -24.26 -12.45
CA ASN A 140 14.27 -25.58 -13.08
C ASN A 140 14.06 -25.58 -14.58
N ASN A 141 13.35 -24.61 -15.12
CA ASN A 141 13.03 -24.59 -16.54
C ASN A 141 13.95 -23.72 -17.40
N CYS A 142 14.74 -22.80 -16.83
CA CYS A 142 15.61 -21.83 -17.53
C CYS A 142 15.01 -21.27 -18.86
N THR A 143 13.78 -21.58 -19.15
CA THR A 143 13.02 -21.06 -20.27
C THR A 143 12.31 -19.81 -19.78
N VAL A 144 12.75 -18.70 -20.32
CA VAL A 144 12.03 -17.44 -20.12
C VAL A 144 10.61 -17.64 -20.63
N PRO A 145 9.58 -17.63 -19.79
CA PRO A 145 8.23 -17.72 -20.28
C PRO A 145 7.99 -16.61 -21.32
N PRO A 146 7.16 -16.81 -22.31
CA PRO A 146 6.85 -15.78 -23.28
C PRO A 146 6.31 -14.54 -22.53
N PRO A 147 6.61 -13.32 -23.00
CA PRO A 147 6.12 -12.11 -22.40
C PRO A 147 4.59 -12.20 -22.32
N VAL A 148 4.07 -12.23 -21.11
CA VAL A 148 2.63 -12.21 -20.89
C VAL A 148 2.21 -10.75 -20.97
N SER A 149 1.35 -10.43 -21.93
CA SER A 149 0.68 -9.14 -21.95
C SER A 149 -0.30 -9.10 -20.79
N ILE A 150 -0.01 -8.27 -19.80
CA ILE A 150 -0.86 -8.06 -18.64
C ILE A 150 -1.58 -6.74 -18.82
N PHE A 151 -2.88 -6.75 -18.59
CA PHE A 151 -3.68 -5.55 -18.62
C PHE A 151 -3.79 -5.00 -17.18
N TYR A 152 -3.20 -3.84 -16.96
CA TYR A 152 -3.34 -3.12 -15.71
C TYR A 152 -4.13 -1.83 -15.96
N ARG A 153 -5.27 -1.65 -15.27
CA ARG A 153 -6.20 -0.52 -15.47
C ARG A 153 -6.61 -0.32 -16.96
N GLY A 154 -6.81 -1.41 -17.69
CA GLY A 154 -7.19 -1.38 -19.10
C GLY A 154 -6.07 -1.08 -20.09
N ASN A 155 -4.84 -0.86 -19.63
CA ASN A 155 -3.67 -0.68 -20.47
C ASN A 155 -2.83 -1.96 -20.52
N GLU A 156 -2.32 -2.30 -21.70
CA GLU A 156 -1.37 -3.38 -21.86
C GLU A 156 -0.03 -2.99 -21.22
N VAL A 157 0.41 -3.76 -20.23
CA VAL A 157 1.72 -3.62 -19.61
C VAL A 157 2.60 -4.75 -20.12
N LYS A 158 3.68 -4.42 -20.82
CA LYS A 158 4.70 -5.40 -21.18
C LYS A 158 5.61 -5.62 -19.99
N THR A 159 5.65 -6.86 -19.49
CA THR A 159 6.61 -7.23 -18.46
C THR A 159 8.00 -7.30 -19.08
N GLU A 160 8.91 -6.47 -18.63
CA GLU A 160 10.33 -6.62 -18.94
C GLU A 160 10.91 -7.74 -18.07
N TYR A 161 11.49 -8.75 -18.70
CA TYR A 161 12.20 -9.80 -17.99
C TYR A 161 13.49 -9.23 -17.41
N VAL A 162 13.60 -9.22 -16.11
CA VAL A 162 14.90 -9.02 -15.47
C VAL A 162 15.65 -10.34 -15.57
N ASP A 163 16.56 -10.43 -16.51
CA ASP A 163 17.50 -11.55 -16.61
C ASP A 163 18.44 -11.55 -15.40
N ARG A 164 18.04 -12.25 -14.34
CA ARG A 164 18.83 -12.38 -13.11
C ARG A 164 20.16 -13.13 -13.33
N ALA A 165 20.31 -13.84 -14.44
CA ALA A 165 21.54 -14.54 -14.76
C ALA A 165 22.71 -13.56 -15.06
N LYS A 166 22.43 -12.31 -15.39
CA LYS A 166 23.44 -11.27 -15.65
C LYS A 166 23.82 -10.41 -14.45
N GLN A 167 23.15 -10.57 -13.30
CA GLN A 167 23.48 -9.81 -12.08
C GLN A 167 24.52 -10.49 -11.18
N GLY A 168 25.09 -11.60 -11.58
CA GLY A 168 26.04 -12.42 -10.81
C GLY A 168 27.43 -12.55 -11.44
N SER A 169 27.90 -11.60 -12.23
CA SER A 169 29.28 -11.57 -12.72
C SER A 169 29.97 -10.29 -12.32
#